data_58a7074349b2f2c21fbad1d0f8c7b7e6
#
_entry.id   58a7074349b2f2c21fbad1d0f8c7b7e6
#
_cell.length_a   1.000
_cell.length_b   1.000
_cell.length_c   1.000
_cell.angle_alpha   90.00
_cell.angle_beta   90.00
_cell.angle_gamma   90.00
#
_symmetry.space_group_name_H-M   'P 1'
#
loop_
_entity.id
_entity.type
_entity.pdbx_description
1 polymer ?
#
loop_
_entity_poly.entity_id
_entity_poly.type
_entity_poly.pdbx_seq_one_letter_code
_entity_poly.pdbx_strand_id
1 'polypeptide(L)'
;MLVAGLNTAASYFFKPATDALVKGHLKTSLYFFVMMIGAGIISVILDAIVQTKYSRQVQDYIGLLRQKIVSHFYQQNDQSVNEMQNELGNNFDMLTDNYATPVQTLISNSFTLIFTIGALVQLNWTLVILTAVLAVLNLLTPRIMEKATSKANQQVSIENSKLLKTIDH
;
A
#
# COMPACT_ATOMS: atom_id res chain seq x y z
N MET A 1 -0.60 -10.35 -9.50
CA MET A 1 -1.75 -10.81 -10.29
C MET A 1 -2.42 -12.05 -9.68
N LEU A 2 -1.72 -13.18 -9.54
CA LEU A 2 -2.32 -14.42 -8.99
C LEU A 2 -2.89 -14.24 -7.58
N VAL A 3 -2.19 -13.57 -6.69
CA VAL A 3 -2.64 -13.32 -5.31
C VAL A 3 -3.91 -12.46 -5.28
N ALA A 4 -3.95 -11.37 -6.06
CA ALA A 4 -5.14 -10.51 -6.17
C ALA A 4 -6.34 -11.28 -6.73
N GLY A 5 -6.14 -12.13 -7.75
CA GLY A 5 -7.16 -13.01 -8.29
C GLY A 5 -7.68 -14.03 -7.28
N LEU A 6 -6.81 -14.61 -6.46
CA LEU A 6 -7.18 -15.59 -5.44
C LEU A 6 -7.98 -14.95 -4.29
N ASN A 7 -7.57 -13.76 -3.85
CA ASN A 7 -8.30 -12.99 -2.84
C ASN A 7 -9.72 -12.64 -3.32
N THR A 8 -9.84 -12.27 -4.60
CA THR A 8 -11.15 -11.99 -5.20
C THR A 8 -11.96 -13.25 -5.35
N ALA A 9 -11.35 -14.38 -5.76
CA ALA A 9 -12.02 -15.66 -5.85
C ALA A 9 -12.58 -16.12 -4.49
N ALA A 10 -11.86 -15.91 -3.39
CA ALA A 10 -12.36 -16.18 -2.05
C ALA A 10 -13.64 -15.40 -1.75
N SER A 11 -13.74 -14.14 -2.21
CA SER A 11 -14.93 -13.30 -2.03
C SER A 11 -16.16 -13.84 -2.80
N TYR A 12 -15.98 -14.55 -3.91
CA TYR A 12 -17.10 -15.17 -4.65
C TYR A 12 -17.83 -16.26 -3.86
N PHE A 13 -17.14 -16.94 -2.95
CA PHE A 13 -17.75 -17.95 -2.10
C PHE A 13 -18.63 -17.35 -1.01
N PHE A 14 -18.50 -16.06 -0.70
CA PHE A 14 -19.27 -15.40 0.34
C PHE A 14 -20.78 -15.36 0.03
N LYS A 15 -21.14 -15.01 -1.21
CA LYS A 15 -22.54 -14.92 -1.62
C LYS A 15 -23.26 -16.27 -1.54
N PRO A 16 -22.79 -17.37 -2.16
CA PRO A 16 -23.45 -18.65 -2.05
C PRO A 16 -23.44 -19.22 -0.61
N ALA A 17 -22.44 -18.87 0.20
CA ALA A 17 -22.41 -19.24 1.61
C ALA A 17 -23.55 -18.58 2.39
N THR A 18 -23.75 -17.27 2.21
CA THR A 18 -24.82 -16.50 2.87
C THR A 18 -26.20 -16.89 2.34
N ASP A 19 -26.35 -17.07 1.03
CA ASP A 19 -27.61 -17.51 0.43
C ASP A 19 -28.04 -18.91 0.93
N ALA A 20 -27.10 -19.85 1.07
CA ALA A 20 -27.35 -21.16 1.64
C ALA A 20 -27.73 -21.08 3.12
N LEU A 21 -27.12 -20.15 3.88
CA LEU A 21 -27.46 -19.93 5.28
C LEU A 21 -28.88 -19.41 5.43
N VAL A 22 -29.27 -18.42 4.65
CA VAL A 22 -30.62 -17.82 4.65
C VAL A 22 -31.69 -18.86 4.28
N LYS A 23 -31.37 -19.79 3.36
CA LYS A 23 -32.25 -20.88 2.94
C LYS A 23 -32.29 -22.06 3.93
N GLY A 24 -31.56 -21.98 5.05
CA GLY A 24 -31.51 -23.05 6.08
C GLY A 24 -30.63 -24.25 5.72
N HIS A 25 -29.86 -24.20 4.65
CA HIS A 25 -28.95 -25.27 4.23
C HIS A 25 -27.58 -25.15 4.91
N LEU A 26 -27.52 -25.43 6.22
CA LEU A 26 -26.31 -25.27 7.05
C LEU A 26 -25.09 -26.03 6.52
N LYS A 27 -25.25 -27.27 6.04
CA LYS A 27 -24.12 -28.06 5.51
C LYS A 27 -23.49 -27.40 4.27
N THR A 28 -24.32 -26.92 3.36
CA THR A 28 -23.87 -26.24 2.13
C THR A 28 -23.21 -24.92 2.44
N SER A 29 -23.77 -24.15 3.36
CA SER A 29 -23.18 -22.89 3.83
C SER A 29 -21.80 -23.12 4.47
N LEU A 30 -21.69 -24.11 5.37
CA LEU A 30 -20.42 -24.46 6.00
C LEU A 30 -19.35 -24.86 4.98
N TYR A 31 -19.73 -25.64 3.95
CA TYR A 31 -18.81 -26.02 2.88
C TYR A 31 -18.22 -24.77 2.15
N PHE A 32 -19.06 -23.81 1.77
CA PHE A 32 -18.60 -22.59 1.12
C PHE A 32 -17.74 -21.71 2.03
N PHE A 33 -18.04 -21.63 3.34
CA PHE A 33 -17.19 -20.92 4.30
C PHE A 33 -15.81 -21.58 4.44
N VAL A 34 -15.74 -22.90 4.50
CA VAL A 34 -14.46 -23.61 4.56
C VAL A 34 -13.65 -23.40 3.29
N MET A 35 -14.29 -23.43 2.11
CA MET A 35 -13.63 -23.12 0.84
C MET A 35 -13.09 -21.67 0.80
N MET A 36 -13.87 -20.70 1.31
CA MET A 36 -13.46 -19.31 1.40
C MET A 36 -12.23 -19.13 2.31
N ILE A 37 -12.25 -19.75 3.49
CA ILE A 37 -11.13 -19.70 4.44
C ILE A 37 -9.90 -20.37 3.83
N GLY A 38 -10.04 -21.52 3.22
CA GLY A 38 -8.96 -22.24 2.53
C GLY A 38 -8.32 -21.42 1.42
N ALA A 39 -9.13 -20.79 0.57
CA ALA A 39 -8.65 -19.89 -0.47
C ALA A 39 -7.91 -18.67 0.10
N GLY A 40 -8.42 -18.10 1.21
CA GLY A 40 -7.78 -17.01 1.92
C GLY A 40 -6.40 -17.39 2.47
N ILE A 41 -6.28 -18.53 3.12
CA ILE A 41 -5.00 -19.03 3.65
C ILE A 41 -3.98 -19.24 2.52
N ILE A 42 -4.40 -19.87 1.42
CA ILE A 42 -3.54 -20.07 0.24
C ILE A 42 -3.07 -18.71 -0.32
N SER A 43 -3.96 -17.74 -0.39
CA SER A 43 -3.62 -16.39 -0.85
C SER A 43 -2.55 -15.72 0.01
N VAL A 44 -2.68 -15.80 1.33
CA VAL A 44 -1.70 -15.22 2.27
C VAL A 44 -0.33 -15.90 2.13
N ILE A 45 -0.29 -17.22 1.99
CA ILE A 45 0.96 -17.96 1.80
C ILE A 45 1.63 -17.56 0.48
N LEU A 46 0.87 -17.47 -0.61
CA LEU A 46 1.39 -17.05 -1.90
C LEU A 46 1.89 -15.61 -1.88
N ASP A 47 1.18 -14.71 -1.19
CA ASP A 47 1.61 -13.33 -1.03
C ASP A 47 2.94 -13.24 -0.29
N ALA A 48 3.10 -13.97 0.81
CA ALA A 48 4.35 -14.03 1.56
C ALA A 48 5.52 -14.53 0.71
N ILE A 49 5.30 -15.55 -0.15
CA ILE A 49 6.32 -16.07 -1.07
C ILE A 49 6.71 -15.02 -2.12
N VAL A 50 5.72 -14.34 -2.70
CA VAL A 50 5.95 -13.29 -3.72
C VAL A 50 6.69 -12.12 -3.12
N GLN A 51 6.28 -11.64 -1.95
CA GLN A 51 6.93 -10.56 -1.21
C GLN A 51 8.40 -10.89 -0.91
N THR A 52 8.66 -12.10 -0.41
CA THR A 52 10.03 -12.54 -0.10
C THR A 52 10.90 -12.60 -1.35
N LYS A 53 10.39 -13.12 -2.46
CA LYS A 53 11.14 -13.16 -3.72
C LYS A 53 11.41 -11.77 -4.28
N TYR A 54 10.42 -10.89 -4.25
CA TYR A 54 10.58 -9.51 -4.69
C TYR A 54 11.64 -8.77 -3.86
N SER A 55 11.55 -8.86 -2.53
CA SER A 55 12.51 -8.24 -1.63
C SER A 55 13.96 -8.72 -1.90
N ARG A 56 14.15 -10.03 -2.14
CA ARG A 56 15.46 -10.57 -2.54
C ARG A 56 15.96 -9.98 -3.85
N GLN A 57 15.13 -9.92 -4.88
CA GLN A 57 15.52 -9.34 -6.17
C GLN A 57 15.89 -7.86 -6.06
N VAL A 58 15.17 -7.08 -5.25
CA VAL A 58 15.52 -5.69 -4.99
C VAL A 58 16.87 -5.57 -4.27
N GLN A 59 17.11 -6.41 -3.24
CA GLN A 59 18.37 -6.42 -2.52
C GLN A 59 19.56 -6.85 -3.41
N ASP A 60 19.38 -7.85 -4.27
CA ASP A 60 20.39 -8.28 -5.22
C ASP A 60 20.75 -7.16 -6.21
N TYR A 61 19.74 -6.45 -6.72
CA TYR A 61 19.96 -5.31 -7.61
C TYR A 61 20.67 -4.15 -6.91
N ILE A 62 20.28 -3.83 -5.69
CA ILE A 62 20.96 -2.82 -4.87
C ILE A 62 22.40 -3.23 -4.57
N GLY A 63 22.65 -4.51 -4.29
CA GLY A 63 23.99 -5.06 -4.09
C GLY A 63 24.89 -4.85 -5.33
N LEU A 64 24.38 -5.10 -6.54
CA LEU A 64 25.08 -4.84 -7.78
C LEU A 64 25.37 -3.35 -8.00
N LEU A 65 24.42 -2.47 -7.68
CA LEU A 65 24.61 -1.03 -7.76
C LEU A 65 25.67 -0.55 -6.76
N ARG A 66 25.63 -1.05 -5.52
CA ARG A 66 26.67 -0.76 -4.50
C ARG A 66 28.07 -1.14 -4.99
N GLN A 67 28.23 -2.33 -5.55
CA GLN A 67 29.51 -2.76 -6.11
C GLN A 67 30.02 -1.84 -7.22
N LYS A 68 29.14 -1.42 -8.14
CA LYS A 68 29.52 -0.50 -9.22
C LYS A 68 29.93 0.88 -8.69
N ILE A 69 29.20 1.40 -7.71
CA ILE A 69 29.52 2.70 -7.11
C ILE A 69 30.83 2.63 -6.34
N VAL A 70 31.02 1.61 -5.50
CA VAL A 70 32.27 1.39 -4.77
C VAL A 70 33.46 1.29 -5.74
N SER A 71 33.35 0.52 -6.83
CA SER A 71 34.42 0.41 -7.83
C SER A 71 34.74 1.74 -8.50
N HIS A 72 33.73 2.59 -8.72
CA HIS A 72 33.92 3.92 -9.29
C HIS A 72 34.62 4.86 -8.32
N PHE A 73 34.23 4.85 -7.04
CA PHE A 73 34.89 5.64 -5.99
C PHE A 73 36.37 5.27 -5.80
N TYR A 74 36.68 3.98 -5.81
CA TYR A 74 38.08 3.52 -5.73
C TYR A 74 38.94 3.98 -6.90
N GLN A 75 38.36 4.25 -8.04
CA GLN A 75 39.08 4.78 -9.21
C GLN A 75 39.31 6.29 -9.16
N GLN A 76 38.47 7.06 -8.44
CA GLN A 76 38.56 8.52 -8.38
C GLN A 76 39.39 9.07 -7.23
N ASN A 77 39.83 8.30 -6.28
CA ASN A 77 40.83 8.54 -5.21
C ASN A 77 40.64 9.84 -4.36
N ASP A 78 39.48 10.49 -4.36
CA ASP A 78 39.34 11.87 -3.83
C ASP A 78 38.21 12.10 -2.83
N GLN A 79 37.52 11.07 -2.36
CA GLN A 79 36.42 11.24 -1.41
C GLN A 79 36.64 10.55 -0.06
N SER A 80 36.14 11.19 1.02
CA SER A 80 36.25 10.63 2.36
C SER A 80 35.42 9.35 2.52
N VAL A 81 35.93 8.37 3.25
CA VAL A 81 35.25 7.11 3.56
C VAL A 81 33.86 7.34 4.19
N ASN A 82 33.71 8.45 4.95
CA ASN A 82 32.45 8.83 5.60
C ASN A 82 31.37 9.27 4.60
N GLU A 83 31.73 10.00 3.55
CA GLU A 83 30.78 10.38 2.48
C GLU A 83 30.33 9.15 1.70
N MET A 84 31.25 8.26 1.38
CA MET A 84 30.94 7.00 0.70
C MET A 84 30.02 6.11 1.53
N GLN A 85 30.22 6.01 2.85
CA GLN A 85 29.34 5.24 3.74
C GLN A 85 27.94 5.84 3.84
N ASN A 86 27.83 7.17 3.87
CA ASN A 86 26.54 7.85 3.93
C ASN A 86 25.75 7.69 2.61
N GLU A 87 26.41 7.83 1.47
CA GLU A 87 25.78 7.59 0.17
C GLU A 87 25.38 6.13 -0.03
N LEU A 88 26.23 5.19 0.37
CA LEU A 88 25.95 3.75 0.23
C LEU A 88 24.90 3.21 1.24
N GLY A 89 24.72 3.88 2.39
CA GLY A 89 23.71 3.53 3.37
C GLY A 89 22.39 4.23 3.09
N ASN A 90 22.32 5.50 3.42
CA ASN A 90 21.08 6.29 3.41
C ASN A 90 20.42 6.39 2.03
N ASN A 91 21.21 6.63 0.97
CA ASN A 91 20.63 6.82 -0.36
C ASN A 91 20.04 5.53 -0.94
N PHE A 92 20.60 4.36 -0.63
CA PHE A 92 20.03 3.09 -1.06
C PHE A 92 18.80 2.67 -0.26
N ASP A 93 18.75 2.97 1.03
CA ASP A 93 17.56 2.77 1.84
C ASP A 93 16.43 3.69 1.35
N MET A 94 16.74 4.96 1.08
CA MET A 94 15.79 5.90 0.45
C MET A 94 15.32 5.43 -0.94
N LEU A 95 16.18 4.82 -1.75
CA LEU A 95 15.79 4.27 -3.05
C LEU A 95 14.81 3.10 -2.89
N THR A 96 15.05 2.24 -1.92
CA THR A 96 14.17 1.11 -1.62
C THR A 96 12.82 1.60 -1.11
N ASP A 97 12.82 2.50 -0.14
CA ASP A 97 11.61 2.95 0.55
C ASP A 97 10.78 3.93 -0.27
N ASN A 98 11.43 4.81 -1.06
CA ASN A 98 10.72 5.83 -1.83
C ASN A 98 10.40 5.40 -3.27
N TYR A 99 11.05 4.34 -3.80
CA TYR A 99 10.83 3.89 -5.17
C TYR A 99 10.42 2.42 -5.27
N ALA A 100 11.24 1.49 -4.82
CA ALA A 100 10.99 0.08 -5.05
C ALA A 100 9.70 -0.39 -4.35
N THR A 101 9.53 -0.06 -3.08
CA THR A 101 8.35 -0.44 -2.29
C THR A 101 7.06 0.24 -2.77
N PRO A 102 7.03 1.58 -3.00
CA PRO A 102 5.83 2.23 -3.54
C PRO A 102 5.44 1.75 -4.93
N VAL A 103 6.39 1.49 -5.83
CA VAL A 103 6.09 0.96 -7.18
C VAL A 103 5.46 -0.42 -7.09
N GLN A 104 6.01 -1.32 -6.28
CA GLN A 104 5.41 -2.63 -6.03
C GLN A 104 3.97 -2.50 -5.50
N THR A 105 3.77 -1.63 -4.51
CA THR A 105 2.47 -1.38 -3.87
C THR A 105 1.47 -0.83 -4.88
N LEU A 106 1.87 0.13 -5.72
CA LEU A 106 1.02 0.68 -6.78
C LEU A 106 0.59 -0.40 -7.78
N ILE A 107 1.51 -1.21 -8.25
CA ILE A 107 1.22 -2.31 -9.18
C ILE A 107 0.26 -3.31 -8.52
N SER A 108 0.56 -3.76 -7.31
CA SER A 108 -0.26 -4.73 -6.58
C SER A 108 -1.68 -4.20 -6.33
N ASN A 109 -1.79 -2.96 -5.85
CA ASN A 109 -3.08 -2.32 -5.58
C ASN A 109 -3.90 -2.07 -6.85
N SER A 110 -3.24 -1.74 -7.97
CA SER A 110 -3.92 -1.58 -9.26
C SER A 110 -4.59 -2.89 -9.71
N PHE A 111 -3.89 -4.02 -9.61
CA PHE A 111 -4.49 -5.32 -9.89
C PHE A 111 -5.60 -5.67 -8.92
N THR A 112 -5.41 -5.46 -7.62
CA THR A 112 -6.43 -5.68 -6.61
C THR A 112 -7.68 -4.86 -6.90
N LEU A 113 -7.53 -3.60 -7.29
CA LEU A 113 -8.64 -2.73 -7.66
C LEU A 113 -9.43 -3.29 -8.86
N ILE A 114 -8.74 -3.69 -9.93
CA ILE A 114 -9.37 -4.25 -11.14
C ILE A 114 -10.18 -5.50 -10.80
N PHE A 115 -9.60 -6.43 -10.05
CA PHE A 115 -10.27 -7.66 -9.64
C PHE A 115 -11.44 -7.38 -8.70
N THR A 116 -11.30 -6.44 -7.75
CA THR A 116 -12.36 -6.06 -6.82
C THR A 116 -13.54 -5.42 -7.54
N ILE A 117 -13.29 -4.52 -8.50
CA ILE A 117 -14.35 -3.94 -9.34
C ILE A 117 -15.06 -5.06 -10.13
N GLY A 118 -14.31 -5.98 -10.74
CA GLY A 118 -14.89 -7.11 -11.45
C GLY A 118 -15.79 -7.97 -10.57
N ALA A 119 -15.38 -8.25 -9.34
CA ALA A 119 -16.17 -8.99 -8.37
C ALA A 119 -17.46 -8.23 -7.95
N LEU A 120 -17.33 -6.93 -7.67
CA LEU A 120 -18.47 -6.09 -7.28
C LEU A 120 -19.51 -5.97 -8.39
N VAL A 121 -19.07 -5.84 -9.65
CA VAL A 121 -19.99 -5.81 -10.81
C VAL A 121 -20.82 -7.10 -10.90
N GLN A 122 -20.20 -8.26 -10.65
CA GLN A 122 -20.91 -9.55 -10.69
C GLN A 122 -21.85 -9.74 -9.49
N LEU A 123 -21.53 -9.17 -8.34
CA LEU A 123 -22.37 -9.27 -7.16
C LEU A 123 -23.61 -8.37 -7.27
N ASN A 124 -23.39 -7.07 -7.49
CA ASN A 124 -24.46 -6.10 -7.62
C ASN A 124 -23.88 -4.76 -8.14
N TRP A 125 -24.42 -4.26 -9.25
CA TRP A 125 -24.01 -2.99 -9.84
C TRP A 125 -24.19 -1.79 -8.88
N THR A 126 -25.21 -1.83 -8.03
CA THR A 126 -25.46 -0.79 -7.02
C THR A 126 -24.30 -0.65 -6.04
N LEU A 127 -23.65 -1.77 -5.66
CA LEU A 127 -22.46 -1.76 -4.78
C LEU A 127 -21.26 -1.09 -5.44
N VAL A 128 -21.12 -1.22 -6.76
CA VAL A 128 -20.05 -0.53 -7.51
C VAL A 128 -20.22 0.97 -7.42
N ILE A 129 -21.43 1.47 -7.65
CA ILE A 129 -21.73 2.90 -7.56
C ILE A 129 -21.49 3.42 -6.15
N LEU A 130 -21.98 2.71 -5.14
CA LEU A 130 -21.79 3.10 -3.74
C LEU A 130 -20.31 3.15 -3.37
N THR A 131 -19.53 2.15 -3.75
CA THR A 131 -18.09 2.09 -3.50
C THR A 131 -17.35 3.21 -4.22
N ALA A 132 -17.73 3.53 -5.46
CA ALA A 132 -17.15 4.64 -6.22
C ALA A 132 -17.42 6.00 -5.54
N VAL A 133 -18.64 6.22 -5.06
CA VAL A 133 -18.99 7.45 -4.30
C VAL A 133 -18.17 7.55 -3.02
N LEU A 134 -18.07 6.46 -2.25
CA LEU A 134 -17.24 6.42 -1.04
C LEU A 134 -15.77 6.66 -1.32
N ALA A 135 -15.23 6.11 -2.42
CA ALA A 135 -13.85 6.33 -2.84
C ALA A 135 -13.58 7.82 -3.16
N VAL A 136 -14.50 8.47 -3.89
CA VAL A 136 -14.40 9.90 -4.18
C VAL A 136 -14.46 10.73 -2.90
N LEU A 137 -15.36 10.42 -1.97
CA LEU A 137 -15.43 11.10 -0.67
C LEU A 137 -14.14 10.94 0.13
N ASN A 138 -13.56 9.74 0.16
CA ASN A 138 -12.28 9.49 0.82
C ASN A 138 -11.12 10.28 0.20
N LEU A 139 -11.09 10.46 -1.12
CA LEU A 139 -10.08 11.26 -1.81
C LEU A 139 -10.24 12.77 -1.56
N LEU A 140 -11.47 13.23 -1.33
CA LEU A 140 -11.75 14.64 -1.04
C LEU A 140 -11.46 15.00 0.42
N THR A 141 -11.60 14.06 1.35
CA THR A 141 -11.42 14.28 2.80
C THR A 141 -10.06 14.90 3.15
N PRO A 142 -8.89 14.40 2.69
CA PRO A 142 -7.60 15.02 2.99
C PRO A 142 -7.50 16.47 2.49
N ARG A 143 -8.03 16.76 1.29
CA ARG A 143 -8.01 18.14 0.73
C ARG A 143 -8.84 19.13 1.55
N ILE A 144 -9.97 18.68 2.08
CA ILE A 144 -10.84 19.49 2.93
C ILE A 144 -10.17 19.74 4.29
N MET A 145 -9.58 18.70 4.87
CA MET A 145 -8.88 18.78 6.14
C MET A 145 -7.61 19.65 6.04
N GLU A 146 -6.83 19.53 4.95
CA GLU A 146 -5.64 20.33 4.73
C GLU A 146 -5.95 21.83 4.70
N LYS A 147 -7.03 22.24 4.01
CA LYS A 147 -7.50 23.63 4.01
C LYS A 147 -7.94 24.11 5.39
N ALA A 148 -8.61 23.26 6.16
CA ALA A 148 -9.06 23.61 7.51
C ALA A 148 -7.87 23.71 8.49
N THR A 149 -6.93 22.75 8.42
CA THR A 149 -5.73 22.71 9.27
C THR A 149 -4.78 23.86 8.94
N SER A 150 -4.60 24.20 7.66
CA SER A 150 -3.77 25.33 7.22
C SER A 150 -4.30 26.65 7.74
N LYS A 151 -5.63 26.87 7.72
CA LYS A 151 -6.23 28.09 8.30
C LYS A 151 -6.04 28.15 9.82
N ALA A 152 -6.23 27.03 10.53
CA ALA A 152 -6.02 26.97 11.96
C ALA A 152 -4.56 27.22 12.34
N ASN A 153 -3.59 26.65 11.62
CA ASN A 153 -2.17 26.87 11.83
C ASN A 153 -1.75 28.32 11.55
N GLN A 154 -2.31 28.97 10.53
CA GLN A 154 -2.08 30.41 10.29
C GLN A 154 -2.58 31.29 11.42
N GLN A 155 -3.76 31.00 11.96
CA GLN A 155 -4.29 31.74 13.11
C GLN A 155 -3.42 31.58 14.35
N VAL A 156 -2.99 30.36 14.68
CA VAL A 156 -2.07 30.10 15.80
C VAL A 156 -0.73 30.80 15.61
N SER A 157 -0.19 30.84 14.39
CA SER A 157 1.06 31.52 14.08
C SER A 157 0.93 33.05 14.26
N ILE A 158 -0.19 33.64 13.86
CA ILE A 158 -0.46 35.07 14.02
C ILE A 158 -0.63 35.42 15.50
N GLU A 159 -1.35 34.61 16.28
CA GLU A 159 -1.50 34.83 17.72
C GLU A 159 -0.17 34.68 18.48
N ASN A 160 0.63 33.66 18.16
CA ASN A 160 1.97 33.52 18.74
C ASN A 160 2.88 34.70 18.40
N SER A 161 2.81 35.24 17.18
CA SER A 161 3.59 36.43 16.79
C SER A 161 3.15 37.69 17.56
N LYS A 162 1.85 37.80 17.89
CA LYS A 162 1.32 38.90 18.72
C LYS A 162 1.78 38.78 20.19
N LEU A 163 1.75 37.55 20.73
CA LEU A 163 2.22 37.28 22.09
C LEU A 163 3.72 37.61 22.26
N LEU A 164 4.55 37.17 21.29
CA LEU A 164 5.98 37.49 21.31
C LEU A 164 6.27 38.98 21.27
N LYS A 165 5.52 39.74 20.46
CA LYS A 165 5.63 41.21 20.43
C LYS A 165 5.19 41.90 21.71
N THR A 166 4.33 41.30 22.51
CA THR A 166 3.86 41.88 23.78
C THR A 166 4.83 41.58 24.93
N ILE A 167 5.67 40.58 24.81
CA ILE A 167 6.68 40.20 25.83
C ILE A 167 7.97 41.02 25.66
N ASP A 168 8.25 41.53 24.48
CA ASP A 168 9.45 42.36 24.17
C ASP A 168 9.29 43.87 24.52
N HIS A 169 8.19 44.24 25.18
CA HIS A 169 7.92 45.55 25.75
C HIS A 169 7.84 45.46 27.27
#